data_bd04154cb39c336a87de41db1920212a
#
_entry.id   bd04154cb39c336a87de41db1920212a
#
_cell.length_a   1.000
_cell.length_b   1.000
_cell.length_c   1.000
_cell.angle_alpha   90.00
_cell.angle_beta   90.00
_cell.angle_gamma   90.00
#
_symmetry.space_group_name_H-M   'P 1'
#
loop_
_entity.id
_entity.type
_entity.pdbx_description
1 polymer ?
#
loop_
_entity_poly.entity_id
_entity_poly.type
_entity_poly.pdbx_seq_one_letter_code
_entity_poly.pdbx_strand_id
1 'polypeptide(L)'
;MGQWGFVPPDSGGDSPAVQPTSTRNSAMKALSTIGAATLLCACASSPMMKVDNAALPEPVRVPAGQKVMMSTSGVGEITYECREKKDMAGQHEWAFIGPVATLYGADRKAVGKYYAGPTWEAADGSRISGKQVAVAPANPGNIPLQLVKADTAIGAGAMAGVSYIQRLNTKGGVAPTTPCDATSKGKRQQVAYEADYVFYGM
;
A
#
# COMPACT_ATOMS: atom_id res chain seq x y z
N MET A 1 31.97 -44.05 10.45
CA MET A 1 33.10 -44.54 9.62
C MET A 1 32.83 -44.09 8.19
N GLY A 2 33.75 -43.33 7.58
CA GLY A 2 33.68 -42.89 6.19
C GLY A 2 34.06 -41.42 6.00
N GLN A 3 35.35 -41.11 6.23
CA GLN A 3 36.00 -39.88 5.79
C GLN A 3 36.37 -40.02 4.31
N TRP A 4 36.17 -38.96 3.54
CA TRP A 4 36.87 -38.62 2.30
C TRP A 4 36.87 -37.11 2.21
N GLY A 5 37.89 -36.35 2.18
CA GLY A 5 39.19 -36.49 1.55
C GLY A 5 39.41 -35.21 0.76
N PHE A 6 40.14 -34.24 1.36
CA PHE A 6 40.48 -32.91 0.79
C PHE A 6 41.67 -33.12 -0.15
N VAL A 7 41.62 -32.56 -1.37
CA VAL A 7 42.76 -32.41 -2.26
C VAL A 7 42.75 -31.05 -2.90
N PRO A 8 43.77 -30.21 -2.72
CA PRO A 8 44.00 -29.01 -3.52
C PRO A 8 44.91 -29.32 -4.71
N PRO A 9 44.79 -28.63 -5.84
CA PRO A 9 45.88 -28.58 -6.80
C PRO A 9 46.65 -27.25 -6.76
N ASP A 10 47.89 -27.50 -7.04
CA ASP A 10 49.10 -26.78 -6.95
C ASP A 10 49.28 -25.70 -8.03
N SER A 11 50.19 -24.85 -7.70
CA SER A 11 50.84 -23.73 -8.36
C SER A 11 51.48 -24.00 -9.73
N GLY A 12 51.69 -22.89 -10.47
CA GLY A 12 52.86 -22.76 -11.26
C GLY A 12 52.67 -22.20 -12.67
N GLY A 13 53.41 -21.15 -13.01
CA GLY A 13 53.70 -20.84 -14.41
C GLY A 13 53.86 -19.35 -14.70
N ASP A 14 55.00 -18.88 -14.39
CA ASP A 14 55.92 -17.88 -14.89
C ASP A 14 55.55 -16.97 -16.09
N SER A 15 56.05 -15.78 -15.93
CA SER A 15 56.19 -14.62 -16.86
C SER A 15 56.94 -14.91 -18.18
N PRO A 16 56.88 -14.04 -19.18
CA PRO A 16 57.90 -13.00 -19.20
C PRO A 16 57.41 -11.59 -19.60
N ALA A 17 58.15 -10.65 -19.09
CA ALA A 17 58.18 -9.25 -19.39
C ALA A 17 58.74 -8.94 -20.80
N VAL A 18 58.15 -7.99 -21.50
CA VAL A 18 58.78 -7.24 -22.58
C VAL A 18 58.44 -5.78 -22.44
N GLN A 19 59.42 -4.94 -22.17
CA GLN A 19 59.49 -3.50 -22.39
C GLN A 19 60.61 -3.26 -23.42
N PRO A 20 60.83 -2.02 -23.90
CA PRO A 20 59.96 -0.91 -24.34
C PRO A 20 60.29 -0.42 -25.74
N THR A 21 59.46 0.37 -26.38
CA THR A 21 59.91 1.30 -27.40
C THR A 21 59.25 2.64 -27.23
N SER A 22 60.12 3.58 -26.93
CA SER A 22 59.91 5.02 -26.95
C SER A 22 59.76 5.53 -28.40
N THR A 23 58.72 6.32 -28.68
CA THR A 23 58.77 7.32 -29.73
C THR A 23 58.08 8.61 -29.28
N ARG A 24 58.86 9.64 -29.39
CA ARG A 24 58.61 11.07 -29.14
C ARG A 24 57.62 11.65 -30.16
N ASN A 25 56.97 12.72 -29.68
CA ASN A 25 56.49 13.94 -30.36
C ASN A 25 55.00 13.96 -30.70
N SER A 26 54.28 14.81 -30.04
CA SER A 26 53.94 16.17 -30.48
C SER A 26 52.93 16.79 -29.54
N ALA A 27 53.24 17.98 -29.09
CA ALA A 27 52.34 18.80 -28.29
C ALA A 27 51.14 19.24 -29.13
N MET A 28 49.95 18.87 -28.67
CA MET A 28 48.73 19.58 -29.03
C MET A 28 48.02 20.01 -27.74
N LYS A 29 47.97 21.33 -27.57
CA LYS A 29 47.18 21.98 -26.54
C LYS A 29 45.69 21.70 -26.81
N ALA A 30 45.10 20.78 -26.11
CA ALA A 30 43.65 20.63 -26.09
C ALA A 30 43.09 21.45 -24.91
N LEU A 31 42.36 22.51 -25.24
CA LEU A 31 41.52 23.22 -24.27
C LEU A 31 40.47 22.23 -23.72
N SER A 32 40.60 21.86 -22.45
CA SER A 32 39.57 21.14 -21.76
C SER A 32 38.45 22.10 -21.35
N THR A 33 37.39 22.13 -22.12
CA THR A 33 36.12 22.73 -21.69
C THR A 33 35.48 21.76 -20.68
N ILE A 34 35.54 22.13 -19.40
CA ILE A 34 34.83 21.46 -18.35
C ILE A 34 33.34 21.83 -18.51
N GLY A 35 32.59 20.96 -19.18
CA GLY A 35 31.16 21.04 -19.25
C GLY A 35 30.59 20.66 -17.88
N ALA A 36 30.11 21.63 -17.11
CA ALA A 36 29.35 21.41 -15.91
C ALA A 36 28.00 20.75 -16.29
N ALA A 37 27.92 19.43 -16.16
CA ALA A 37 26.67 18.70 -16.27
C ALA A 37 25.84 19.01 -15.03
N THR A 38 24.92 19.97 -15.13
CA THR A 38 23.87 20.19 -14.11
C THR A 38 22.93 19.00 -14.12
N LEU A 39 23.06 18.10 -13.14
CA LEU A 39 22.04 17.10 -12.85
C LEU A 39 20.77 17.82 -12.41
N LEU A 40 19.83 17.99 -13.32
CA LEU A 40 18.45 18.32 -12.98
C LEU A 40 17.85 17.11 -12.26
N CYS A 41 17.82 17.17 -10.93
CA CYS A 41 17.06 16.23 -10.10
C CYS A 41 15.59 16.52 -10.37
N ALA A 42 15.00 15.83 -11.35
CA ALA A 42 13.56 15.84 -11.58
C ALA A 42 12.92 15.16 -10.39
N CYS A 43 12.36 15.93 -9.47
CA CYS A 43 11.43 15.43 -8.48
C CYS A 43 10.20 14.90 -9.22
N ALA A 44 10.19 13.61 -9.53
CA ALA A 44 9.03 12.92 -10.06
C ALA A 44 7.97 12.87 -8.96
N SER A 45 7.08 13.85 -8.93
CA SER A 45 5.86 13.79 -8.12
C SER A 45 5.04 12.64 -8.66
N SER A 46 4.87 11.58 -7.88
CA SER A 46 3.96 10.47 -8.23
C SER A 46 2.56 11.05 -8.47
N PRO A 47 1.89 10.69 -9.58
CA PRO A 47 0.57 11.23 -9.87
C PRO A 47 -0.41 10.78 -8.78
N MET A 48 -0.96 11.74 -8.04
CA MET A 48 -2.08 11.47 -7.13
C MET A 48 -3.31 11.08 -7.94
N MET A 49 -4.10 10.14 -7.40
CA MET A 49 -5.40 9.79 -8.01
C MET A 49 -6.27 11.04 -8.12
N LYS A 50 -6.68 11.37 -9.33
CA LYS A 50 -7.65 12.46 -9.54
C LYS A 50 -9.05 11.93 -9.27
N VAL A 51 -9.65 12.34 -8.16
CA VAL A 51 -11.03 11.99 -7.81
C VAL A 51 -11.95 13.14 -8.19
N ASP A 52 -12.95 12.86 -9.04
CA ASP A 52 -14.07 13.77 -9.26
C ASP A 52 -15.12 13.51 -8.17
N ASN A 53 -15.06 14.30 -7.10
CA ASN A 53 -15.98 14.16 -5.97
C ASN A 53 -17.44 14.41 -6.38
N ALA A 54 -17.71 15.23 -7.40
CA ALA A 54 -19.06 15.52 -7.85
C ALA A 54 -19.69 14.34 -8.61
N ALA A 55 -18.88 13.51 -9.25
CA ALA A 55 -19.35 12.30 -9.95
C ALA A 55 -19.64 11.12 -9.01
N LEU A 56 -19.22 11.18 -7.74
CA LEU A 56 -19.50 10.12 -6.76
C LEU A 56 -20.96 10.15 -6.30
N PRO A 57 -21.50 9.02 -5.78
CA PRO A 57 -22.76 9.01 -5.07
C PRO A 57 -22.77 10.02 -3.92
N GLU A 58 -23.85 10.79 -3.78
CA GLU A 58 -23.94 11.89 -2.81
C GLU A 58 -23.49 11.50 -1.38
N PRO A 59 -23.94 10.36 -0.80
CA PRO A 59 -23.61 10.02 0.59
C PRO A 59 -22.12 9.93 0.88
N VAL A 60 -21.30 9.61 -0.14
CA VAL A 60 -19.86 9.42 0.04
C VAL A 60 -19.03 10.60 -0.48
N ARG A 61 -19.67 11.71 -0.84
CA ARG A 61 -18.96 12.94 -1.22
C ARG A 61 -18.33 13.61 -0.02
N VAL A 62 -17.10 14.04 -0.19
CA VAL A 62 -16.41 14.86 0.82
C VAL A 62 -17.00 16.27 0.81
N PRO A 63 -17.21 16.94 1.97
CA PRO A 63 -17.67 18.31 2.04
C PRO A 63 -16.80 19.29 1.24
N ALA A 64 -17.39 20.39 0.80
CA ALA A 64 -16.66 21.45 0.09
C ALA A 64 -15.48 21.98 0.93
N GLY A 65 -14.42 22.45 0.25
CA GLY A 65 -13.22 23.00 0.89
C GLY A 65 -12.16 21.97 1.22
N GLN A 66 -12.47 20.68 1.16
CA GLN A 66 -11.49 19.61 1.39
C GLN A 66 -10.62 19.37 0.15
N LYS A 67 -9.33 19.14 0.34
CA LYS A 67 -8.35 18.87 -0.72
C LYS A 67 -7.76 17.49 -0.54
N VAL A 68 -7.49 16.80 -1.64
CA VAL A 68 -6.77 15.52 -1.59
C VAL A 68 -5.35 15.76 -1.08
N MET A 69 -4.99 15.12 0.01
CA MET A 69 -3.64 15.12 0.57
C MET A 69 -2.81 13.97 0.02
N MET A 70 -3.41 12.78 -0.02
CA MET A 70 -2.78 11.58 -0.57
C MET A 70 -3.84 10.56 -0.98
N SER A 71 -3.43 9.58 -1.78
CA SER A 71 -4.21 8.40 -2.12
C SER A 71 -3.35 7.14 -2.04
N THR A 72 -3.96 6.04 -1.63
CA THR A 72 -3.32 4.73 -1.56
C THR A 72 -4.24 3.65 -2.09
N SER A 73 -3.68 2.57 -2.62
CA SER A 73 -4.44 1.35 -2.91
C SER A 73 -4.23 0.36 -1.77
N GLY A 74 -5.31 -0.04 -1.11
CA GLY A 74 -5.30 -1.05 -0.06
C GLY A 74 -5.56 -2.43 -0.65
N VAL A 75 -4.66 -3.37 -0.39
CA VAL A 75 -4.79 -4.77 -0.82
C VAL A 75 -4.67 -5.66 0.40
N GLY A 76 -5.65 -6.52 0.63
CA GLY A 76 -5.66 -7.36 1.80
C GLY A 76 -6.88 -8.25 1.92
N GLU A 77 -7.28 -8.53 3.15
CA GLU A 77 -8.33 -9.48 3.48
C GLU A 77 -9.27 -8.92 4.55
N ILE A 78 -10.52 -9.33 4.47
CA ILE A 78 -11.51 -9.11 5.51
C ILE A 78 -11.80 -10.45 6.16
N THR A 79 -11.68 -10.51 7.49
CA THR A 79 -12.05 -11.69 8.27
C THR A 79 -13.52 -11.60 8.66
N TYR A 80 -14.22 -12.70 8.41
CA TYR A 80 -15.59 -12.97 8.89
C TYR A 80 -15.57 -14.17 9.83
N GLU A 81 -16.49 -14.18 10.79
CA GLU A 81 -16.70 -15.30 11.71
C GLU A 81 -18.16 -15.74 11.68
N CYS A 82 -18.39 -17.03 11.53
CA CYS A 82 -19.74 -17.57 11.61
C CYS A 82 -20.24 -17.51 13.04
N ARG A 83 -21.24 -16.69 13.29
CA ARG A 83 -21.86 -16.46 14.61
C ARG A 83 -23.35 -16.59 14.56
N GLU A 84 -23.92 -16.94 15.69
CA GLU A 84 -25.36 -16.83 15.89
C GLU A 84 -25.76 -15.34 15.84
N LYS A 85 -26.86 -15.05 15.13
CA LYS A 85 -27.41 -13.69 15.05
C LYS A 85 -27.89 -13.24 16.44
N LYS A 86 -27.57 -11.99 16.79
CA LYS A 86 -27.79 -11.44 18.13
C LYS A 86 -29.24 -11.56 18.60
N ASP A 87 -30.19 -11.33 17.71
CA ASP A 87 -31.63 -11.25 18.08
C ASP A 87 -32.48 -12.37 17.43
N MET A 88 -31.82 -13.43 16.89
CA MET A 88 -32.49 -14.53 16.17
C MET A 88 -31.86 -15.88 16.57
N ALA A 89 -32.28 -16.42 17.72
CA ALA A 89 -31.78 -17.70 18.22
C ALA A 89 -31.87 -18.82 17.16
N GLY A 90 -30.80 -19.60 17.00
CA GLY A 90 -30.70 -20.67 16.03
C GLY A 90 -30.36 -20.22 14.60
N GLN A 91 -30.40 -18.93 14.30
CA GLN A 91 -29.95 -18.41 13.02
C GLN A 91 -28.49 -17.96 13.08
N HIS A 92 -27.75 -18.21 12.03
CA HIS A 92 -26.32 -17.87 11.94
C HIS A 92 -26.03 -16.96 10.75
N GLU A 93 -24.95 -16.20 10.86
CA GLU A 93 -24.46 -15.33 9.80
C GLU A 93 -22.92 -15.20 9.86
N TRP A 94 -22.33 -14.83 8.72
CA TRP A 94 -20.94 -14.40 8.67
C TRP A 94 -20.83 -12.97 9.20
N ALA A 95 -20.47 -12.85 10.48
CA ALA A 95 -20.26 -11.56 11.13
C ALA A 95 -18.90 -10.98 10.75
N PHE A 96 -18.88 -9.70 10.39
CA PHE A 96 -17.65 -8.95 10.10
C PHE A 96 -16.79 -8.82 11.37
N ILE A 97 -15.51 -9.18 11.27
CA ILE A 97 -14.52 -9.02 12.34
C ILE A 97 -13.63 -7.82 12.08
N GLY A 98 -13.07 -7.71 10.88
CA GLY A 98 -12.24 -6.59 10.51
C GLY A 98 -11.35 -6.87 9.30
N PRO A 99 -10.83 -5.80 8.68
CA PRO A 99 -9.86 -5.88 7.61
C PRO A 99 -8.43 -5.93 8.13
N VAL A 100 -7.54 -6.45 7.31
CA VAL A 100 -6.09 -6.21 7.34
C VAL A 100 -5.63 -6.01 5.91
N ALA A 101 -5.00 -4.87 5.62
CA ALA A 101 -4.49 -4.58 4.28
C ALA A 101 -3.17 -3.81 4.33
N THR A 102 -2.35 -4.02 3.32
CA THR A 102 -1.21 -3.18 3.01
C THR A 102 -1.67 -2.02 2.13
N LEU A 103 -1.22 -0.82 2.45
CA LEU A 103 -1.45 0.38 1.65
C LEU A 103 -0.25 0.60 0.72
N TYR A 104 -0.55 0.76 -0.56
CA TYR A 104 0.46 1.01 -1.59
C TYR A 104 0.31 2.41 -2.16
N GLY A 105 1.42 3.09 -2.37
CA GLY A 105 1.49 4.36 -3.09
C GLY A 105 1.36 4.17 -4.60
N ALA A 106 1.34 5.29 -5.34
CA ALA A 106 1.25 5.28 -6.80
C ALA A 106 2.43 4.56 -7.48
N ASP A 107 3.58 4.48 -6.82
CA ASP A 107 4.78 3.74 -7.25
C ASP A 107 4.73 2.24 -6.90
N ARG A 108 3.59 1.76 -6.38
CA ARG A 108 3.36 0.39 -5.90
C ARG A 108 4.25 -0.04 -4.73
N LYS A 109 4.89 0.88 -4.04
CA LYS A 109 5.59 0.58 -2.79
C LYS A 109 4.63 0.61 -1.61
N ALA A 110 4.86 -0.26 -0.63
CA ALA A 110 4.12 -0.24 0.61
C ALA A 110 4.43 1.05 1.37
N VAL A 111 3.38 1.81 1.69
CA VAL A 111 3.45 3.10 2.38
C VAL A 111 2.72 3.10 3.71
N GLY A 112 2.10 1.97 4.08
CA GLY A 112 1.37 1.85 5.33
C GLY A 112 0.50 0.59 5.39
N LYS A 113 -0.39 0.57 6.35
CA LYS A 113 -1.36 -0.52 6.58
C LYS A 113 -2.71 0.02 7.03
N TYR A 114 -3.74 -0.79 6.80
CA TYR A 114 -5.10 -0.55 7.27
C TYR A 114 -5.59 -1.75 8.05
N TYR A 115 -6.22 -1.54 9.19
CA TYR A 115 -6.69 -2.63 10.05
C TYR A 115 -7.94 -2.23 10.85
N ALA A 116 -8.49 -3.21 11.56
CA ALA A 116 -9.73 -3.04 12.32
C ALA A 116 -9.71 -1.86 13.29
N GLY A 117 -10.90 -1.24 13.44
CA GLY A 117 -11.13 -0.14 14.33
C GLY A 117 -11.19 1.25 13.69
N PRO A 118 -11.66 1.41 12.43
CA PRO A 118 -10.87 1.46 11.20
C PRO A 118 -9.66 2.37 11.41
N THR A 119 -8.47 1.82 11.24
CA THR A 119 -7.20 2.52 11.48
C THR A 119 -6.30 2.47 10.27
N TRP A 120 -5.82 3.61 9.81
CA TRP A 120 -4.79 3.76 8.79
C TRP A 120 -3.49 4.21 9.47
N GLU A 121 -2.43 3.48 9.22
CA GLU A 121 -1.10 3.75 9.77
C GLU A 121 -0.10 3.87 8.64
N ALA A 122 0.56 5.01 8.54
CA ALA A 122 1.60 5.26 7.54
C ALA A 122 2.95 4.62 7.95
N ALA A 123 3.84 4.45 6.97
CA ALA A 123 5.18 3.90 7.22
C ALA A 123 6.05 4.77 8.15
N ASP A 124 5.72 6.06 8.28
CA ASP A 124 6.38 6.98 9.22
C ASP A 124 5.89 6.84 10.68
N GLY A 125 4.96 5.90 10.93
CA GLY A 125 4.38 5.64 12.24
C GLY A 125 3.20 6.54 12.63
N SER A 126 2.90 7.57 11.84
CA SER A 126 1.67 8.35 12.04
C SER A 126 0.44 7.50 11.72
N ARG A 127 -0.62 7.66 12.51
CA ARG A 127 -1.84 6.87 12.36
C ARG A 127 -3.08 7.69 12.62
N ILE A 128 -4.19 7.27 12.01
CA ILE A 128 -5.48 7.92 12.17
C ILE A 128 -6.59 6.86 12.18
N SER A 129 -7.56 7.05 13.04
CA SER A 129 -8.83 6.32 13.04
C SER A 129 -9.96 7.25 12.59
N GLY A 130 -11.15 6.74 12.52
CA GLY A 130 -12.28 7.56 12.20
C GLY A 130 -13.60 6.84 12.32
N LYS A 131 -14.69 7.59 12.13
CA LYS A 131 -16.06 7.11 12.21
C LYS A 131 -16.71 7.14 10.82
N GLN A 132 -17.37 6.05 10.47
CA GLN A 132 -18.18 6.00 9.26
C GLN A 132 -19.26 7.09 9.29
N VAL A 133 -19.28 7.93 8.28
CA VAL A 133 -20.33 8.94 8.05
C VAL A 133 -21.43 8.33 7.21
N ALA A 134 -21.06 7.73 6.08
CA ALA A 134 -22.00 7.16 5.13
C ALA A 134 -21.35 6.06 4.28
N VAL A 135 -22.20 5.31 3.61
CA VAL A 135 -21.85 4.34 2.58
C VAL A 135 -22.72 4.52 1.34
N ALA A 136 -22.23 4.06 0.21
CA ALA A 136 -22.99 3.94 -1.02
C ALA A 136 -22.76 2.58 -1.66
N PRO A 137 -23.72 2.02 -2.40
CA PRO A 137 -23.53 0.75 -3.09
C PRO A 137 -22.35 0.81 -4.05
N ALA A 138 -21.61 -0.29 -4.12
CA ALA A 138 -20.63 -0.56 -5.16
C ALA A 138 -21.19 -1.57 -6.16
N ASN A 139 -20.39 -1.97 -7.15
CA ASN A 139 -20.77 -3.06 -8.05
C ASN A 139 -21.02 -4.36 -7.27
N PRO A 140 -21.91 -5.24 -7.74
CA PRO A 140 -22.18 -6.52 -7.09
C PRO A 140 -20.90 -7.31 -6.78
N GLY A 141 -20.85 -7.95 -5.63
CA GLY A 141 -19.68 -8.70 -5.16
C GLY A 141 -18.60 -7.86 -4.48
N ASN A 142 -18.78 -6.55 -4.38
CA ASN A 142 -17.84 -5.63 -3.74
C ASN A 142 -18.42 -5.00 -2.47
N ILE A 143 -17.57 -4.76 -1.48
CA ILE A 143 -17.96 -3.99 -0.30
C ILE A 143 -18.34 -2.55 -0.69
N PRO A 144 -19.26 -1.90 0.04
CA PRO A 144 -19.73 -0.55 -0.28
C PRO A 144 -18.61 0.48 -0.36
N LEU A 145 -18.82 1.53 -1.14
CA LEU A 145 -18.07 2.78 -1.02
C LEU A 145 -18.34 3.37 0.35
N GLN A 146 -17.40 4.16 0.89
CA GLN A 146 -17.52 4.67 2.26
C GLN A 146 -16.93 6.07 2.39
N LEU A 147 -17.57 6.91 3.17
CA LEU A 147 -17.02 8.16 3.70
C LEU A 147 -16.79 8.00 5.21
N VAL A 148 -15.60 8.36 5.65
CA VAL A 148 -15.19 8.34 7.05
C VAL A 148 -14.80 9.76 7.46
N LYS A 149 -15.31 10.22 8.60
CA LYS A 149 -14.78 11.39 9.32
C LYS A 149 -13.60 10.93 10.15
N ALA A 150 -12.44 11.52 9.91
CA ALA A 150 -11.24 11.18 10.64
C ALA A 150 -11.27 11.77 12.06
N ASP A 151 -10.69 11.02 12.99
CA ASP A 151 -10.36 11.49 14.35
C ASP A 151 -9.06 12.30 14.30
N THR A 152 -8.57 12.78 15.46
CA THR A 152 -7.27 13.41 15.53
C THR A 152 -6.16 12.39 15.26
N ALA A 153 -5.25 12.72 14.34
CA ALA A 153 -4.10 11.87 14.05
C ALA A 153 -3.17 11.72 15.26
N ILE A 154 -2.58 10.55 15.39
CA ILE A 154 -1.56 10.25 16.40
C ILE A 154 -0.20 10.25 15.69
N GLY A 155 0.74 11.02 16.21
CA GLY A 155 2.08 11.23 15.63
C GLY A 155 2.09 12.30 14.54
N ALA A 156 3.25 12.91 14.35
CA ALA A 156 3.51 13.80 13.23
C ALA A 156 3.88 12.97 11.99
N GLY A 157 3.31 13.29 10.81
CA GLY A 157 3.62 12.60 9.57
C GLY A 157 2.48 12.64 8.57
N ALA A 158 2.44 11.66 7.68
CA ALA A 158 1.52 11.62 6.54
C ALA A 158 0.02 11.69 6.93
N MET A 159 -0.33 11.22 8.11
CA MET A 159 -1.71 11.24 8.60
C MET A 159 -2.10 12.56 9.28
N ALA A 160 -1.15 13.46 9.55
CA ALA A 160 -1.43 14.74 10.21
C ALA A 160 -2.29 15.64 9.30
N GLY A 161 -3.35 16.25 9.86
CA GLY A 161 -4.25 17.14 9.14
C GLY A 161 -5.30 16.46 8.28
N VAL A 162 -5.34 15.13 8.22
CA VAL A 162 -6.42 14.40 7.56
C VAL A 162 -7.72 14.61 8.32
N SER A 163 -8.77 14.98 7.60
CA SER A 163 -10.11 15.26 8.14
C SER A 163 -11.18 14.30 7.63
N TYR A 164 -11.02 13.77 6.41
CA TYR A 164 -11.92 12.79 5.80
C TYR A 164 -11.12 11.74 5.05
N ILE A 165 -11.70 10.53 4.98
CA ILE A 165 -11.15 9.44 4.20
C ILE A 165 -12.29 8.82 3.39
N GLN A 166 -12.08 8.66 2.08
CA GLN A 166 -12.99 7.91 1.21
C GLN A 166 -12.41 6.53 0.93
N ARG A 167 -13.26 5.52 0.91
CA ARG A 167 -12.99 4.20 0.34
C ARG A 167 -13.75 4.09 -0.97
N LEU A 168 -13.03 3.98 -2.07
CA LEU A 168 -13.52 3.97 -3.45
C LEU A 168 -13.01 2.73 -4.19
N ASN A 169 -13.52 2.51 -5.41
CA ASN A 169 -13.04 1.47 -6.34
C ASN A 169 -12.87 0.08 -5.69
N THR A 170 -13.85 -0.28 -4.84
CA THR A 170 -13.80 -1.52 -4.07
C THR A 170 -13.92 -2.75 -4.99
N LYS A 171 -13.15 -3.80 -4.66
CA LYS A 171 -13.22 -5.11 -5.28
C LYS A 171 -13.26 -6.19 -4.21
N GLY A 172 -14.21 -7.11 -4.30
CA GLY A 172 -14.39 -8.19 -3.35
C GLY A 172 -14.74 -7.73 -1.94
N GLY A 173 -14.34 -8.50 -0.95
CA GLY A 173 -14.50 -8.20 0.46
C GLY A 173 -15.88 -8.46 1.05
N VAL A 174 -16.87 -8.90 0.28
CA VAL A 174 -18.20 -9.26 0.79
C VAL A 174 -18.14 -10.55 1.60
N ALA A 175 -19.11 -10.73 2.50
CA ALA A 175 -19.19 -11.93 3.33
C ALA A 175 -19.17 -13.22 2.49
N PRO A 176 -18.60 -14.32 3.02
CA PRO A 176 -18.60 -15.60 2.33
C PRO A 176 -19.99 -16.07 1.96
N THR A 177 -20.11 -16.77 0.82
CA THR A 177 -21.36 -17.41 0.38
C THR A 177 -21.51 -18.84 0.87
N THR A 178 -20.47 -19.41 1.48
CA THR A 178 -20.53 -20.73 2.13
C THR A 178 -21.53 -20.74 3.28
N PRO A 179 -22.23 -21.86 3.55
CA PRO A 179 -23.15 -21.95 4.64
C PRO A 179 -22.51 -21.57 6.00
N CYS A 180 -23.25 -20.79 6.77
CA CYS A 180 -22.95 -20.51 8.17
C CYS A 180 -24.12 -21.02 9.01
N ASP A 181 -23.89 -22.04 9.80
CA ASP A 181 -24.86 -22.75 10.61
C ASP A 181 -24.27 -23.17 11.97
N ALA A 182 -25.04 -23.92 12.77
CA ALA A 182 -24.58 -24.38 14.08
C ALA A 182 -23.28 -25.20 14.02
N THR A 183 -23.05 -25.96 12.92
CA THR A 183 -21.83 -26.79 12.73
C THR A 183 -20.62 -25.95 12.35
N SER A 184 -20.86 -24.76 11.85
CA SER A 184 -19.84 -23.80 11.41
C SER A 184 -19.60 -22.68 12.43
N LYS A 185 -20.34 -22.65 13.53
CA LYS A 185 -20.21 -21.61 14.58
C LYS A 185 -18.76 -21.50 15.06
N GLY A 186 -18.23 -20.29 15.09
CA GLY A 186 -16.84 -19.97 15.45
C GLY A 186 -15.82 -20.14 14.34
N LYS A 187 -16.17 -20.73 13.19
CA LYS A 187 -15.27 -20.79 12.04
C LYS A 187 -15.04 -19.40 11.47
N ARG A 188 -13.81 -19.13 11.07
CA ARG A 188 -13.41 -17.88 10.41
C ARG A 188 -13.07 -18.11 8.96
N GLN A 189 -13.41 -17.14 8.13
CA GLN A 189 -13.01 -17.08 6.73
C GLN A 189 -12.43 -15.70 6.42
N GLN A 190 -11.37 -15.69 5.63
CA GLN A 190 -10.77 -14.49 5.09
C GLN A 190 -11.18 -14.36 3.63
N VAL A 191 -11.58 -13.16 3.25
CA VAL A 191 -12.02 -12.84 1.90
C VAL A 191 -11.13 -11.72 1.38
N ALA A 192 -10.49 -11.96 0.24
CA ALA A 192 -9.66 -10.96 -0.41
C ALA A 192 -10.47 -9.71 -0.77
N TYR A 193 -9.86 -8.54 -0.59
CA TYR A 193 -10.43 -7.28 -1.06
C TYR A 193 -9.35 -6.31 -1.51
N GLU A 194 -9.75 -5.39 -2.38
CA GLU A 194 -8.98 -4.20 -2.75
C GLU A 194 -9.87 -2.97 -2.62
N ALA A 195 -9.28 -1.83 -2.30
CA ALA A 195 -9.97 -0.55 -2.32
C ALA A 195 -8.96 0.59 -2.45
N ASP A 196 -9.38 1.69 -3.05
CA ASP A 196 -8.62 2.93 -2.98
C ASP A 196 -9.05 3.73 -1.76
N TYR A 197 -8.06 4.23 -1.02
CA TYR A 197 -8.26 5.15 0.10
C TYR A 197 -7.73 6.52 -0.29
N VAL A 198 -8.62 7.52 -0.27
CA VAL A 198 -8.30 8.91 -0.56
C VAL A 198 -8.44 9.72 0.71
N PHE A 199 -7.38 10.40 1.10
CA PHE A 199 -7.27 11.15 2.34
C PHE A 199 -7.36 12.65 2.02
N TYR A 200 -8.20 13.34 2.77
CA TYR A 200 -8.50 14.76 2.57
C TYR A 200 -8.17 15.58 3.81
N GLY A 201 -7.73 16.82 3.59
CA GLY A 201 -7.52 17.84 4.59
C GLY A 201 -7.98 19.21 4.09
N MET A 202 -7.84 20.23 4.93
CA MET A 202 -8.18 21.61 4.55
C MET A 202 -7.02 22.30 3.84
#